data_2478919c3a72e729b6217393804f79e9
#
_entry.id   2478919c3a72e729b6217393804f79e9
#
_cell.length_a   1.000
_cell.length_b   1.000
_cell.length_c   1.000
_cell.angle_alpha   90.00
_cell.angle_beta   90.00
_cell.angle_gamma   90.00
#
_symmetry.space_group_name_H-M   'P 1'
#
loop_
_entity.id
_entity.type
_entity.pdbx_description
1 polymer ?
#
loop_
_entity_poly.entity_id
_entity_poly.type
_entity_poly.pdbx_seq_one_letter_code
_entity_poly.pdbx_strand_id
1 'polypeptide(L)'
;MIGDTASISLLTGLPGSGKSLRIIQAIRYLMDKGAHVYVCNIDGISVPGTTPWADPHKWQELPAGCILFVDEAQHFFPARRGGDPVETIKAMSTIRHDGVRLVLATQQPNYLDTYLRGLVGYHEHLLRQSGKQKTFIFRNSQIIEEVRSPLPRIK
;
A
#
# COMPACT_ATOMS: atom_id res chain seq x y z
N MET A 1 12.15 1.47 -3.52
CA MET A 1 10.88 0.96 -4.07
C MET A 1 9.92 0.66 -2.93
N ILE A 2 8.65 0.94 -3.11
CA ILE A 2 7.64 0.60 -2.12
C ILE A 2 7.67 -0.89 -1.78
N GLY A 3 7.53 -1.24 -0.51
CA GLY A 3 7.60 -2.63 -0.03
C GLY A 3 9.01 -3.18 0.19
N ASP A 4 10.05 -2.41 -0.08
CA ASP A 4 11.43 -2.89 -0.01
C ASP A 4 11.96 -2.95 1.43
N THR A 5 11.67 -1.96 2.25
CA THR A 5 12.25 -1.86 3.60
C THR A 5 11.22 -1.69 4.72
N ALA A 6 10.19 -0.86 4.53
CA ALA A 6 9.19 -0.62 5.55
C ALA A 6 8.30 -1.85 5.75
N SER A 7 7.95 -2.15 7.00
CA SER A 7 7.05 -3.26 7.31
C SER A 7 5.65 -3.03 6.79
N ILE A 8 5.16 -1.80 6.82
CA ILE A 8 3.87 -1.39 6.26
C ILE A 8 4.09 -0.16 5.39
N SER A 9 3.76 -0.30 4.11
CA SER A 9 3.83 0.77 3.12
C SER A 9 2.43 1.10 2.61
N LEU A 10 2.21 2.36 2.26
CA LEU A 10 0.95 2.86 1.73
C LEU A 10 1.17 3.49 0.35
N LEU A 11 0.32 3.13 -0.59
CA LEU A 11 0.25 3.72 -1.92
C LEU A 11 -1.11 4.40 -2.08
N THR A 12 -1.11 5.69 -2.36
CA THR A 12 -2.35 6.46 -2.56
C THR A 12 -2.34 7.20 -3.89
N GLY A 13 -3.52 7.54 -4.35
CA GLY A 13 -3.77 8.29 -5.56
C GLY A 13 -5.20 8.12 -6.02
N LEU A 14 -5.74 9.11 -6.72
CA LEU A 14 -7.08 9.04 -7.29
C LEU A 14 -7.16 7.98 -8.40
N PRO A 15 -8.36 7.54 -8.78
CA PRO A 15 -8.55 6.68 -9.94
C PRO A 15 -7.86 7.28 -11.18
N GLY A 16 -7.16 6.43 -11.95
CA GLY A 16 -6.43 6.89 -13.13
C GLY A 16 -5.07 7.54 -12.85
N SER A 17 -4.61 7.56 -11.59
CA SER A 17 -3.28 8.11 -11.24
C SER A 17 -2.10 7.18 -11.59
N GLY A 18 -2.38 5.91 -11.91
CA GLY A 18 -1.34 4.92 -12.24
C GLY A 18 -0.99 3.97 -11.10
N LYS A 19 -1.86 3.85 -10.07
CA LYS A 19 -1.61 2.94 -8.94
C LYS A 19 -1.38 1.49 -9.38
N SER A 20 -2.23 0.97 -10.27
CA SER A 20 -2.10 -0.41 -10.75
C SER A 20 -0.77 -0.65 -11.44
N LEU A 21 -0.33 0.27 -12.28
CA LEU A 21 0.99 0.19 -12.92
C LEU A 21 2.12 0.24 -11.90
N ARG A 22 1.99 1.10 -10.89
CA ARG A 22 2.98 1.22 -9.82
C ARG A 22 3.09 -0.06 -9.00
N ILE A 23 1.95 -0.70 -8.71
CA ILE A 23 1.91 -2.00 -8.02
C ILE A 23 2.66 -3.05 -8.85
N ILE A 24 2.41 -3.15 -10.15
CA ILE A 24 3.10 -4.11 -11.03
C ILE A 24 4.60 -3.86 -11.02
N GLN A 25 5.03 -2.62 -11.15
CA GLN A 25 6.45 -2.24 -11.12
C GLN A 25 7.11 -2.66 -9.81
N ALA A 26 6.43 -2.41 -8.68
CA ALA A 26 6.93 -2.79 -7.36
C ALA A 26 7.02 -4.31 -7.19
N ILE A 27 5.99 -5.03 -7.60
CA ILE A 27 5.97 -6.50 -7.53
C ILE A 27 7.13 -7.08 -8.34
N ARG A 28 7.31 -6.67 -9.57
CA ARG A 28 8.41 -7.14 -10.43
C ARG A 28 9.78 -6.86 -9.83
N TYR A 29 9.97 -5.64 -9.34
CA TYR A 29 11.22 -5.25 -8.69
C TYR A 29 11.53 -6.13 -7.48
N LEU A 30 10.54 -6.38 -6.61
CA LEU A 30 10.72 -7.18 -5.41
C LEU A 30 10.93 -8.66 -5.73
N MET A 31 10.23 -9.19 -6.73
CA MET A 31 10.42 -10.56 -7.19
C MET A 31 11.80 -10.77 -7.81
N ASP A 32 12.32 -9.81 -8.56
CA ASP A 32 13.68 -9.85 -9.10
C ASP A 32 14.75 -9.89 -8.01
N LYS A 33 14.42 -9.35 -6.83
CA LYS A 33 15.26 -9.47 -5.63
C LYS A 33 15.06 -10.77 -4.84
N GLY A 34 14.24 -11.68 -5.32
CA GLY A 34 13.96 -12.96 -4.68
C GLY A 34 12.82 -12.95 -3.67
N ALA A 35 12.02 -11.87 -3.59
CA ALA A 35 10.90 -11.81 -2.68
C ALA A 35 9.73 -12.72 -3.13
N HIS A 36 9.08 -13.36 -2.16
CA HIS A 36 7.82 -14.04 -2.38
C HIS A 36 6.67 -13.06 -2.20
N VAL A 37 5.89 -12.85 -3.26
CA VAL A 37 4.82 -11.86 -3.30
C VAL A 37 3.46 -12.54 -3.33
N TYR A 38 2.62 -12.15 -2.37
CA TYR A 38 1.20 -12.48 -2.30
C TYR A 38 0.37 -11.26 -2.71
N VAL A 39 -0.77 -11.50 -3.36
CA VAL A 39 -1.63 -10.44 -3.87
C VAL A 39 -3.08 -10.64 -3.43
N CYS A 40 -3.70 -9.58 -2.96
CA CYS A 40 -5.10 -9.56 -2.54
C CYS A 40 -5.85 -8.44 -3.27
N ASN A 41 -7.00 -8.80 -3.85
CA ASN A 41 -7.91 -7.87 -4.50
C ASN A 41 -7.30 -7.09 -5.69
N ILE A 42 -6.32 -7.67 -6.35
CA ILE A 42 -5.72 -7.05 -7.53
C ILE A 42 -6.41 -7.63 -8.77
N ASP A 43 -7.48 -6.94 -9.19
CA ASP A 43 -8.27 -7.34 -10.35
C ASP A 43 -7.55 -7.03 -11.67
N GLY A 44 -7.69 -7.94 -12.64
CA GLY A 44 -7.22 -7.74 -14.00
C GLY A 44 -5.70 -7.69 -14.17
N ILE A 45 -4.94 -7.93 -13.10
CA ILE A 45 -3.50 -7.95 -13.14
C ILE A 45 -3.01 -9.36 -12.77
N SER A 46 -2.46 -10.04 -13.76
CA SER A 46 -1.73 -11.29 -13.52
C SER A 46 -0.24 -11.01 -13.65
N VAL A 47 0.47 -11.05 -12.55
CA VAL A 47 1.93 -11.07 -12.56
C VAL A 47 2.36 -12.51 -12.29
N PRO A 48 2.97 -13.20 -13.26
CA PRO A 48 3.42 -14.58 -13.05
C PRO A 48 4.34 -14.68 -11.83
N GLY A 49 4.14 -15.73 -11.05
CA GLY A 49 4.94 -15.98 -9.85
C GLY A 49 4.37 -15.39 -8.55
N THR A 50 3.33 -14.58 -8.61
CA THR A 50 2.61 -14.12 -7.42
C THR A 50 1.61 -15.18 -6.96
N THR A 51 1.31 -15.18 -5.66
CA THR A 51 0.33 -16.10 -5.06
C THR A 51 -0.90 -15.31 -4.59
N PRO A 52 -2.13 -15.70 -4.99
CA PRO A 52 -3.34 -15.07 -4.48
C PRO A 52 -3.51 -15.28 -2.97
N TRP A 53 -4.02 -14.25 -2.30
CA TRP A 53 -4.34 -14.29 -0.87
C TRP A 53 -5.68 -13.62 -0.64
N ALA A 54 -6.69 -14.38 -0.21
CA ALA A 54 -8.07 -13.90 -0.21
C ALA A 54 -8.39 -12.94 0.95
N ASP A 55 -7.83 -13.18 2.13
CA ASP A 55 -8.14 -12.42 3.34
C ASP A 55 -6.88 -11.82 3.98
N PRO A 56 -6.66 -10.50 3.84
CA PRO A 56 -5.48 -9.86 4.39
C PRO A 56 -5.49 -9.77 5.93
N HIS A 57 -6.61 -10.01 6.59
CA HIS A 57 -6.64 -10.18 8.05
C HIS A 57 -5.88 -11.43 8.52
N LYS A 58 -5.69 -12.40 7.62
CA LYS A 58 -4.92 -13.61 7.88
C LYS A 58 -3.42 -13.46 7.55
N TRP A 59 -2.90 -12.26 7.62
CA TRP A 59 -1.50 -11.98 7.33
C TRP A 59 -0.53 -12.73 8.23
N GLN A 60 -0.93 -13.08 9.46
CA GLN A 60 -0.11 -13.84 10.39
C GLN A 60 0.13 -15.29 9.94
N GLU A 61 -0.69 -15.81 9.04
CA GLU A 61 -0.53 -17.15 8.46
C GLU A 61 0.46 -17.17 7.29
N LEU A 62 0.92 -16.00 6.84
CA LEU A 62 1.89 -15.90 5.75
C LEU A 62 3.29 -16.29 6.22
N PRO A 63 4.10 -16.92 5.33
CA PRO A 63 5.49 -17.26 5.66
C PRO A 63 6.33 -16.01 5.95
N ALA A 64 7.28 -16.14 6.88
CA ALA A 64 8.26 -15.08 7.11
C ALA A 64 9.04 -14.78 5.82
N GLY A 65 9.32 -13.50 5.60
CA GLY A 65 10.05 -13.03 4.42
C GLY A 65 9.17 -12.70 3.22
N CYS A 66 7.87 -12.93 3.28
CA CYS A 66 6.97 -12.59 2.18
C CYS A 66 6.45 -11.14 2.26
N ILE A 67 5.90 -10.70 1.13
CA ILE A 67 5.28 -9.38 0.99
C ILE A 67 3.85 -9.57 0.48
N LEU A 68 2.88 -8.98 1.17
CA LEU A 68 1.47 -8.99 0.76
C LEU A 68 1.07 -7.63 0.20
N PHE A 69 0.63 -7.61 -1.05
CA PHE A 69 0.02 -6.45 -1.69
C PHE A 69 -1.50 -6.53 -1.57
N VAL A 70 -2.12 -5.48 -1.06
CA VAL A 70 -3.58 -5.36 -0.92
C VAL A 70 -4.04 -4.12 -1.65
N ASP A 71 -4.78 -4.29 -2.74
CA ASP A 71 -5.43 -3.18 -3.44
C ASP A 71 -6.81 -2.92 -2.84
N GLU A 72 -7.28 -1.68 -2.97
CA GLU A 72 -8.53 -1.23 -2.35
C GLU A 72 -8.60 -1.64 -0.86
N ALA A 73 -7.52 -1.37 -0.15
CA ALA A 73 -7.32 -1.85 1.23
C ALA A 73 -8.39 -1.37 2.21
N GLN A 74 -9.11 -0.29 1.90
CA GLN A 74 -10.23 0.19 2.71
C GLN A 74 -11.40 -0.80 2.78
N HIS A 75 -11.50 -1.74 1.84
CA HIS A 75 -12.52 -2.80 1.90
C HIS A 75 -12.27 -3.79 3.03
N PHE A 76 -11.02 -3.92 3.45
CA PHE A 76 -10.61 -4.86 4.50
C PHE A 76 -10.32 -4.15 5.83
N PHE A 77 -9.78 -2.95 5.77
CA PHE A 77 -9.32 -2.16 6.91
C PHE A 77 -9.93 -0.76 6.90
N PRO A 78 -11.27 -0.64 6.90
CA PRO A 78 -11.92 0.66 6.77
C PRO A 78 -11.68 1.54 8.00
N ALA A 79 -11.78 2.87 7.80
CA ALA A 79 -11.77 3.83 8.88
C ALA A 79 -12.89 3.54 9.89
N ARG A 80 -12.57 3.65 11.19
CA ARG A 80 -13.52 3.46 12.29
C ARG A 80 -13.94 4.81 12.84
N ARG A 81 -15.15 4.85 13.38
CA ARG A 81 -15.70 6.04 14.06
C ARG A 81 -15.35 6.10 15.56
N GLY A 82 -14.45 5.24 16.02
CA GLY A 82 -14.04 5.13 17.40
C GLY A 82 -13.95 3.67 17.85
N GLY A 83 -13.69 3.44 19.13
CA GLY A 83 -13.48 2.10 19.67
C GLY A 83 -12.08 1.56 19.37
N ASP A 84 -11.85 0.33 19.80
CA ASP A 84 -10.57 -0.36 19.58
C ASP A 84 -10.47 -0.94 18.16
N PRO A 85 -9.28 -0.99 17.58
CA PRO A 85 -9.05 -1.72 16.33
C PRO A 85 -9.29 -3.22 16.55
N VAL A 86 -9.67 -3.91 15.47
CA VAL A 86 -9.77 -5.38 15.51
C VAL A 86 -8.39 -5.99 15.81
N GLU A 87 -8.40 -7.19 16.39
CA GLU A 87 -7.17 -7.85 16.86
C GLU A 87 -6.11 -8.02 15.77
N THR A 88 -6.52 -8.33 14.54
CA THR A 88 -5.59 -8.50 13.41
C THR A 88 -4.86 -7.21 13.04
N ILE A 89 -5.52 -6.06 13.20
CA ILE A 89 -4.89 -4.74 12.99
C ILE A 89 -3.99 -4.39 14.18
N LYS A 90 -4.46 -4.64 15.41
CA LYS A 90 -3.63 -4.44 16.61
C LYS A 90 -2.32 -5.23 16.54
N ALA A 91 -2.39 -6.47 16.10
CA ALA A 91 -1.25 -7.35 15.96
C ALA A 91 -0.22 -6.83 14.94
N MET A 92 -0.62 -5.99 13.99
CA MET A 92 0.28 -5.38 13.02
C MET A 92 1.33 -4.46 13.66
N SER A 93 1.16 -4.03 14.90
CA SER A 93 2.17 -3.26 15.63
C SER A 93 3.49 -4.03 15.80
N THR A 94 3.43 -5.35 15.73
CA THR A 94 4.60 -6.24 15.84
C THR A 94 4.88 -7.02 14.56
N ILE A 95 4.28 -6.62 13.43
CA ILE A 95 4.40 -7.34 12.15
C ILE A 95 5.85 -7.56 11.71
N ARG A 96 6.74 -6.63 12.07
CA ARG A 96 8.17 -6.75 11.78
C ARG A 96 8.78 -8.01 12.36
N HIS A 97 8.34 -8.43 13.54
CA HIS A 97 8.82 -9.65 14.20
C HIS A 97 8.34 -10.92 13.49
N ASP A 98 7.19 -10.84 12.82
CA ASP A 98 6.66 -11.95 12.02
C ASP A 98 7.33 -12.07 10.65
N GLY A 99 8.15 -11.09 10.28
CA GLY A 99 8.88 -11.07 9.02
C GLY A 99 8.02 -10.86 7.78
N VAL A 100 6.79 -10.40 7.94
CA VAL A 100 5.85 -10.10 6.84
C VAL A 100 5.87 -8.60 6.58
N ARG A 101 5.85 -8.22 5.30
CA ARG A 101 5.67 -6.84 4.88
C ARG A 101 4.33 -6.68 4.17
N LEU A 102 3.66 -5.56 4.44
CA LEU A 102 2.39 -5.21 3.80
C LEU A 102 2.58 -3.99 2.90
N VAL A 103 2.00 -4.03 1.72
CA VAL A 103 1.84 -2.88 0.83
C VAL A 103 0.35 -2.68 0.60
N LEU A 104 -0.18 -1.59 1.11
CA LEU A 104 -1.59 -1.26 1.04
C LEU A 104 -1.81 -0.16 0.02
N ALA A 105 -2.80 -0.32 -0.86
CA ALA A 105 -3.19 0.69 -1.81
C ALA A 105 -4.63 1.15 -1.57
N THR A 106 -4.86 2.45 -1.60
CA THR A 106 -6.17 3.09 -1.46
C THR A 106 -6.14 4.46 -2.13
N GLN A 107 -7.28 5.11 -2.28
CA GLN A 107 -7.32 6.44 -2.90
C GLN A 107 -6.75 7.52 -1.97
N GLN A 108 -7.11 7.49 -0.70
CA GLN A 108 -6.72 8.47 0.31
C GLN A 108 -6.41 7.79 1.64
N PRO A 109 -5.45 8.30 2.42
CA PRO A 109 -5.08 7.70 3.71
C PRO A 109 -6.24 7.61 4.70
N ASN A 110 -7.13 8.60 4.72
CA ASN A 110 -8.25 8.67 5.65
C ASN A 110 -9.34 7.63 5.41
N TYR A 111 -9.26 6.86 4.34
CA TYR A 111 -10.16 5.71 4.10
C TYR A 111 -9.77 4.50 4.94
N LEU A 112 -8.56 4.47 5.46
CA LEU A 112 -8.04 3.37 6.27
C LEU A 112 -8.21 3.61 7.78
N ASP A 113 -8.25 2.52 8.52
CA ASP A 113 -8.24 2.52 9.97
C ASP A 113 -7.13 3.42 10.53
N THR A 114 -7.46 4.24 11.52
CA THR A 114 -6.53 5.23 12.11
C THR A 114 -5.32 4.56 12.77
N TYR A 115 -5.55 3.43 13.45
CA TYR A 115 -4.45 2.69 14.08
C TYR A 115 -3.48 2.16 13.04
N LEU A 116 -4.00 1.57 11.96
CA LEU A 116 -3.19 1.08 10.84
C LEU A 116 -2.40 2.22 10.18
N ARG A 117 -3.01 3.38 9.98
CA ARG A 117 -2.32 4.56 9.43
C ARG A 117 -1.11 4.96 10.28
N GLY A 118 -1.21 4.87 11.60
CA GLY A 118 -0.11 5.16 12.51
C GLY A 118 1.07 4.19 12.41
N LEU A 119 0.86 3.02 11.83
CA LEU A 119 1.91 2.00 11.64
C LEU A 119 2.62 2.12 10.29
N VAL A 120 2.13 2.95 9.38
CA VAL A 120 2.74 3.12 8.05
C VAL A 120 4.11 3.78 8.19
N GLY A 121 5.14 3.09 7.69
CA GLY A 121 6.52 3.55 7.72
C GLY A 121 7.04 4.09 6.38
N TYR A 122 6.23 4.00 5.33
CA TYR A 122 6.57 4.53 4.01
C TYR A 122 5.30 4.80 3.22
N HIS A 123 5.19 5.98 2.64
CA HIS A 123 4.04 6.39 1.85
C HIS A 123 4.46 6.94 0.49
N GLU A 124 3.90 6.40 -0.59
CA GLU A 124 3.95 6.99 -1.92
C GLU A 124 2.58 7.53 -2.30
N HIS A 125 2.52 8.75 -2.75
CA HIS A 125 1.33 9.36 -3.32
C HIS A 125 1.52 9.66 -4.79
N LEU A 126 0.59 9.18 -5.63
CA LEU A 126 0.62 9.38 -7.07
C LEU A 126 -0.30 10.54 -7.44
N LEU A 127 0.25 11.52 -8.12
CA LEU A 127 -0.51 12.64 -8.67
C LEU A 127 -0.30 12.70 -10.17
N ARG A 128 -1.37 12.43 -10.93
CA ARG A 128 -1.34 12.56 -12.38
C ARG A 128 -1.58 14.01 -12.79
N GLN A 129 -0.71 14.53 -13.63
CA GLN A 129 -0.88 15.86 -14.18
C GLN A 129 -2.02 15.85 -15.20
N SER A 130 -2.99 16.75 -15.04
CA SER A 130 -4.11 16.91 -15.95
C SER A 130 -3.64 17.18 -17.39
N GLY A 131 -4.20 16.44 -18.36
CA GLY A 131 -3.89 16.60 -19.78
C GLY A 131 -2.51 16.08 -20.21
N LYS A 132 -1.75 15.45 -19.34
CA LYS A 132 -0.43 14.87 -19.63
C LYS A 132 -0.32 13.42 -19.14
N GLN A 133 0.48 12.62 -19.84
CA GLN A 133 0.77 11.24 -19.41
C GLN A 133 1.89 11.19 -18.35
N LYS A 134 1.95 12.19 -17.49
CA LYS A 134 2.95 12.27 -16.41
C LYS A 134 2.30 12.05 -15.06
N THR A 135 2.90 11.18 -14.27
CA THR A 135 2.53 10.96 -12.88
C THR A 135 3.71 11.37 -11.99
N PHE A 136 3.43 12.19 -11.01
CA PHE A 136 4.39 12.54 -9.97
C PHE A 136 4.25 11.56 -8.82
N ILE A 137 5.38 11.12 -8.28
CA ILE A 137 5.43 10.23 -7.12
C ILE A 137 6.00 11.01 -5.96
N PHE A 138 5.17 11.24 -4.95
CA PHE A 138 5.59 11.84 -3.68
C PHE A 138 5.91 10.72 -2.71
N ARG A 139 7.06 10.79 -2.05
CA ARG A 139 7.53 9.77 -1.11
C ARG A 139 7.81 10.39 0.25
N ASN A 140 7.42 9.68 1.29
CA ASN A 140 7.73 10.08 2.66
C ASN A 140 7.82 8.84 3.56
N SER A 141 8.59 8.95 4.65
CA SER A 141 8.65 7.95 5.72
C SER A 141 7.44 7.97 6.66
N GLN A 142 6.55 8.91 6.48
CA GLN A 142 5.29 9.04 7.21
C GLN A 142 4.17 9.33 6.22
N ILE A 143 2.92 9.22 6.66
CA ILE A 143 1.76 9.53 5.82
C ILE A 143 1.82 10.98 5.35
N ILE A 144 1.61 11.17 4.05
CA ILE A 144 1.43 12.46 3.41
C ILE A 144 -0.07 12.79 3.52
N GLU A 145 -0.42 13.70 4.41
CA GLU A 145 -1.83 14.02 4.65
C GLU A 145 -2.39 14.95 3.57
N GLU A 146 -1.56 15.86 3.05
CA GLU A 146 -1.96 16.81 2.04
C GLU A 146 -0.90 16.90 0.96
N VAL A 147 -1.26 16.57 -0.28
CA VAL A 147 -0.39 16.74 -1.44
C VAL A 147 -0.81 18.00 -2.19
N ARG A 148 0.04 18.99 -2.16
CA ARG A 148 -0.13 20.17 -3.00
C ARG A 148 0.48 19.92 -4.36
N SER A 149 -0.17 20.42 -5.41
CA SER A 149 0.37 20.33 -6.76
C SER A 149 1.79 20.92 -6.81
N PRO A 150 2.77 20.22 -7.39
CA PRO A 150 4.11 20.74 -7.56
C PRO A 150 4.20 21.84 -8.61
N LEU A 151 3.13 22.11 -9.33
CA LEU A 151 3.10 23.15 -10.35
C LEU A 151 3.00 24.52 -9.67
N PRO A 152 3.88 25.46 -10.03
CA PRO A 152 3.70 26.85 -9.59
C PRO A 152 2.31 27.30 -10.03
N ARG A 153 1.57 27.90 -9.12
CA ARG A 153 0.33 28.59 -9.50
C ARG A 153 0.73 29.66 -10.49
N ILE A 154 0.30 29.51 -11.72
CA ILE A 154 0.43 30.57 -12.70
C ILE A 154 -0.45 31.71 -12.18
N LYS A 155 0.22 32.76 -11.78
CA LYS A 155 -0.45 34.01 -11.38
C LYS A 155 -1.00 34.70 -12.62
#